data_1e62187af66939f166d8b1a134084e35
#
_entry.id   1e62187af66939f166d8b1a134084e35
#
_cell.length_a   1.000
_cell.length_b   1.000
_cell.length_c   1.000
_cell.angle_alpha   90.00
_cell.angle_beta   90.00
_cell.angle_gamma   90.00
#
_symmetry.space_group_name_H-M   'P 1'
#
loop_
_entity.id
_entity.type
_entity.pdbx_description
1 polymer ?
#
loop_
_entity_poly.entity_id
_entity_poly.type
_entity_poly.pdbx_seq_one_letter_code
_entity_poly.pdbx_strand_id
1 'polypeptide(L)'
;MTKYSGFYDLPTAWSNVFWGILIGGFYGSLTHNFIVIPYIEQLLIDPEAAVVNPVNLLLLCLLASVAVHLLLRRDRVRKGSSQTTSGWALGLAMGGMMSMVFILMILQSFEISPSMIITILCISIFGPRCEALISSFQGHLMLQGKRWGAVLRGTFWRCAYVVMFAFSIVNISAWVFIIPAALIFNGSSKNWI
;
A
#
# COMPACT_ATOMS: atom_id res chain seq x y z
N MET A 1 -13.05 -1.03 -28.37
CA MET A 1 -11.73 -0.46 -28.03
C MET A 1 -11.90 0.45 -26.83
N THR A 2 -11.62 -0.02 -25.64
CA THR A 2 -11.49 0.83 -24.46
C THR A 2 -10.25 1.68 -24.67
N LYS A 3 -10.44 2.98 -24.99
CA LYS A 3 -9.35 3.93 -25.04
C LYS A 3 -8.69 3.93 -23.67
N TYR A 4 -7.42 3.55 -23.63
CA TYR A 4 -6.56 3.77 -22.47
C TYR A 4 -6.57 5.27 -22.14
N SER A 5 -7.31 5.64 -21.11
CA SER A 5 -7.27 7.01 -20.61
C SER A 5 -6.01 7.14 -19.77
N GLY A 6 -4.93 7.64 -20.37
CA GLY A 6 -3.70 7.98 -19.66
C GLY A 6 -3.95 9.05 -18.59
N PHE A 7 -2.90 9.69 -18.13
CA PHE A 7 -3.05 10.88 -17.27
C PHE A 7 -3.70 11.99 -18.08
N TYR A 8 -4.62 12.72 -17.43
CA TYR A 8 -5.31 13.84 -18.05
C TYR A 8 -4.33 14.93 -18.49
N ASP A 9 -3.35 15.22 -17.63
CA ASP A 9 -2.25 16.14 -17.90
C ASP A 9 -1.02 15.83 -17.01
N LEU A 10 0.14 16.36 -17.40
CA LEU A 10 1.39 16.20 -16.66
C LEU A 10 1.33 16.81 -15.23
N PRO A 11 0.75 18.02 -15.01
CA PRO A 11 0.56 18.56 -13.67
C PRO A 11 -0.27 17.66 -12.75
N THR A 12 -1.30 17.00 -13.27
CA THR A 12 -2.10 16.05 -12.49
C THR A 12 -1.27 14.83 -12.11
N ALA A 13 -0.44 14.30 -13.01
CA ALA A 13 0.47 13.18 -12.73
C ALA A 13 1.45 13.55 -11.61
N TRP A 14 2.15 14.67 -11.71
CA TRP A 14 3.06 15.15 -10.68
C TRP A 14 2.37 15.42 -9.34
N SER A 15 1.18 16.00 -9.35
CA SER A 15 0.38 16.19 -8.14
C SER A 15 0.04 14.87 -7.47
N ASN A 16 -0.27 13.81 -8.23
CA ASN A 16 -0.55 12.49 -7.67
C ASN A 16 0.69 11.88 -7.03
N VAL A 17 1.86 12.00 -7.66
CA VAL A 17 3.15 11.55 -7.11
C VAL A 17 3.46 12.29 -5.81
N PHE A 18 3.36 13.62 -5.79
CA PHE A 18 3.63 14.44 -4.60
C PHE A 18 2.74 14.04 -3.42
N TRP A 19 1.43 13.93 -3.63
CA TRP A 19 0.51 13.49 -2.58
C TRP A 19 0.75 12.04 -2.16
N GLY A 20 1.14 11.18 -3.10
CA GLY A 20 1.54 9.81 -2.81
C GLY A 20 2.73 9.74 -1.86
N ILE A 21 3.77 10.53 -2.09
CA ILE A 21 4.95 10.63 -1.22
C ILE A 21 4.54 11.10 0.18
N LEU A 22 3.75 12.17 0.29
CA LEU A 22 3.31 12.69 1.59
C LEU A 22 2.50 11.66 2.37
N ILE A 23 1.47 11.08 1.75
CA ILE A 23 0.63 10.08 2.41
C ILE A 23 1.45 8.84 2.76
N GLY A 24 2.32 8.39 1.87
CA GLY A 24 3.18 7.22 2.08
C GLY A 24 4.13 7.40 3.26
N GLY A 25 4.73 8.59 3.41
CA GLY A 25 5.58 8.93 4.54
C GLY A 25 4.81 8.90 5.86
N PHE A 26 3.67 9.58 5.93
CA PHE A 26 2.80 9.56 7.12
C PHE A 26 2.28 8.17 7.43
N TYR A 27 1.72 7.49 6.44
CA TYR A 27 1.16 6.15 6.61
C TYR A 27 2.22 5.14 7.04
N GLY A 28 3.40 5.18 6.40
CA GLY A 28 4.53 4.33 6.78
C GLY A 28 5.00 4.57 8.22
N SER A 29 5.18 5.83 8.61
CA SER A 29 5.60 6.19 9.97
C SER A 29 4.55 5.81 11.02
N LEU A 30 3.27 6.07 10.76
CA LEU A 30 2.20 5.67 11.67
C LEU A 30 2.08 4.15 11.77
N THR A 31 2.18 3.43 10.66
CA THR A 31 2.16 1.96 10.64
C THR A 31 3.32 1.38 11.43
N HIS A 32 4.51 1.93 11.29
CA HIS A 32 5.66 1.51 12.08
C HIS A 32 5.43 1.71 13.58
N ASN A 33 5.06 2.92 14.00
CA ASN A 33 4.95 3.25 15.42
C ASN A 33 3.76 2.58 16.12
N PHE A 34 2.61 2.41 15.44
CA PHE A 34 1.40 1.91 16.06
C PHE A 34 1.10 0.44 15.77
N ILE A 35 1.81 -0.18 14.84
CA ILE A 35 1.59 -1.58 14.47
C ILE A 35 2.87 -2.38 14.60
N VAL A 36 3.97 -1.96 13.94
CA VAL A 36 5.19 -2.78 13.83
C VAL A 36 5.94 -2.82 15.15
N ILE A 37 6.21 -1.68 15.78
CA ILE A 37 6.90 -1.63 17.08
C ILE A 37 6.14 -2.42 18.15
N PRO A 38 4.84 -2.17 18.41
CA PRO A 38 4.11 -2.92 19.42
C PRO A 38 4.06 -4.43 19.15
N TYR A 39 4.01 -4.82 17.87
CA TYR A 39 4.05 -6.22 17.50
C TYR A 39 5.41 -6.86 17.81
N ILE A 40 6.51 -6.18 17.50
CA ILE A 40 7.87 -6.66 17.81
C ILE A 40 8.09 -6.74 19.33
N GLU A 41 7.65 -5.72 20.08
CA GLU A 41 7.74 -5.72 21.54
C GLU A 41 6.99 -6.91 22.16
N GLN A 42 5.78 -7.21 21.67
CA GLN A 42 5.03 -8.38 22.11
C GLN A 42 5.74 -9.69 21.76
N LEU A 43 6.32 -9.80 20.56
CA LEU A 43 7.10 -10.98 20.16
C LEU A 43 8.32 -11.24 21.06
N LEU A 44 8.95 -10.20 21.59
CA LEU A 44 10.09 -10.34 22.50
C LEU A 44 9.67 -10.79 23.89
N ILE A 45 8.44 -10.45 24.33
CA ILE A 45 7.91 -10.80 25.66
C ILE A 45 7.25 -12.17 25.63
N ASP A 46 6.34 -12.40 24.69
CA ASP A 46 5.59 -13.65 24.53
C ASP A 46 5.33 -13.90 23.02
N PRO A 47 6.18 -14.73 22.38
CA PRO A 47 6.05 -15.02 20.96
C PRO A 47 4.72 -15.69 20.56
N GLU A 48 4.13 -16.49 21.49
CA GLU A 48 2.88 -17.21 21.20
C GLU A 48 1.64 -16.31 21.28
N ALA A 49 1.70 -15.27 22.10
CA ALA A 49 0.60 -14.32 22.29
C ALA A 49 0.71 -13.08 21.38
N ALA A 50 1.80 -12.93 20.62
CA ALA A 50 2.01 -11.73 19.79
C ALA A 50 0.99 -11.63 18.66
N VAL A 51 0.19 -10.57 18.68
CA VAL A 51 -0.87 -10.30 17.71
C VAL A 51 -0.78 -8.85 17.22
N VAL A 52 -0.91 -8.66 15.92
CA VAL A 52 -1.06 -7.32 15.34
C VAL A 52 -2.37 -6.70 15.84
N ASN A 53 -2.29 -5.52 16.46
CA ASN A 53 -3.46 -4.85 17.01
C ASN A 53 -4.50 -4.55 15.90
N PRO A 54 -5.67 -5.22 15.91
CA PRO A 54 -6.64 -5.12 14.81
C PRO A 54 -7.30 -3.74 14.71
N VAL A 55 -7.44 -3.03 15.83
CA VAL A 55 -8.07 -1.70 15.86
C VAL A 55 -7.17 -0.68 15.19
N ASN A 56 -5.90 -0.62 15.57
CA ASN A 56 -4.91 0.28 14.98
C ASN A 56 -4.72 -0.04 13.49
N LEU A 57 -4.64 -1.33 13.14
CA LEU A 57 -4.54 -1.78 11.77
C LEU A 57 -5.71 -1.27 10.92
N LEU A 58 -6.94 -1.51 11.38
CA LEU A 58 -8.14 -1.12 10.65
C LEU A 58 -8.23 0.40 10.49
N LEU A 59 -7.98 1.16 11.57
CA LEU A 59 -8.03 2.63 11.54
C LEU A 59 -7.02 3.22 10.57
N LEU A 60 -5.76 2.80 10.62
CA LEU A 60 -4.71 3.33 9.75
C LEU A 60 -4.95 2.98 8.28
N CYS A 61 -5.35 1.73 7.99
CA CYS A 61 -5.66 1.31 6.63
C CYS A 61 -6.91 2.01 6.08
N LEU A 62 -7.91 2.28 6.92
CA LEU A 62 -9.09 3.05 6.56
C LEU A 62 -8.74 4.50 6.25
N LEU A 63 -7.95 5.16 7.10
CA LEU A 63 -7.49 6.53 6.87
C LEU A 63 -6.71 6.65 5.57
N ALA A 64 -5.79 5.73 5.28
CA ALA A 64 -5.05 5.69 4.02
C ALA A 64 -6.00 5.51 2.82
N SER A 65 -6.98 4.61 2.93
CA SER A 65 -7.96 4.37 1.86
C SER A 65 -8.87 5.56 1.63
N VAL A 66 -9.29 6.26 2.68
CA VAL A 66 -10.07 7.50 2.58
C VAL A 66 -9.23 8.62 1.95
N ALA A 67 -7.97 8.76 2.34
CA ALA A 67 -7.07 9.77 1.76
C ALA A 67 -6.90 9.55 0.25
N VAL A 68 -6.62 8.32 -0.18
CA VAL A 68 -6.56 7.95 -1.61
C VAL A 68 -7.89 8.23 -2.31
N HIS A 69 -9.03 7.88 -1.70
CA HIS A 69 -10.36 8.14 -2.25
C HIS A 69 -10.60 9.64 -2.49
N LEU A 70 -10.27 10.48 -1.52
CA LEU A 70 -10.43 11.93 -1.63
C LEU A 70 -9.55 12.52 -2.76
N LEU A 71 -8.32 12.03 -2.90
CA LEU A 71 -7.43 12.47 -3.97
C LEU A 71 -7.93 12.05 -5.36
N LEU A 72 -8.43 10.83 -5.50
CA LEU A 72 -9.01 10.34 -6.76
C LEU A 72 -10.36 10.99 -7.10
N ARG A 73 -11.01 11.63 -6.13
CA ARG A 73 -12.27 12.36 -6.33
C ARG A 73 -12.06 13.78 -6.87
N ARG A 74 -10.83 14.30 -6.89
CA ARG A 74 -10.54 15.66 -7.38
C ARG A 74 -11.06 15.87 -8.80
N ASP A 75 -11.53 17.08 -9.08
CA ASP A 75 -12.16 17.40 -10.36
C ASP A 75 -11.27 17.13 -11.57
N ARG A 76 -9.97 17.41 -11.47
CA ARG A 76 -9.01 17.14 -12.55
C ARG A 76 -8.94 15.64 -12.90
N VAL A 77 -8.91 14.78 -11.90
CA VAL A 77 -8.88 13.31 -12.09
C VAL A 77 -10.21 12.80 -12.62
N ARG A 78 -11.31 13.32 -12.09
CA ARG A 78 -12.67 12.92 -12.45
C ARG A 78 -13.05 13.34 -13.87
N LYS A 79 -12.75 14.57 -14.28
CA LYS A 79 -13.04 15.08 -15.63
C LYS A 79 -12.31 14.30 -16.71
N GLY A 80 -11.09 13.82 -16.45
CA GLY A 80 -10.31 13.01 -17.38
C GLY A 80 -10.64 11.51 -17.34
N SER A 81 -11.58 11.04 -16.48
CA SER A 81 -11.84 9.61 -16.24
C SER A 81 -10.57 8.80 -15.97
N SER A 82 -9.58 9.45 -15.33
CA SER A 82 -8.23 8.92 -15.13
C SER A 82 -8.01 8.35 -13.71
N GLN A 83 -9.09 7.98 -12.99
CA GLN A 83 -9.00 7.52 -11.60
C GLN A 83 -8.13 6.27 -11.46
N THR A 84 -8.18 5.34 -12.41
CA THR A 84 -7.39 4.10 -12.38
C THR A 84 -5.90 4.38 -12.53
N THR A 85 -5.51 5.17 -13.55
CA THR A 85 -4.11 5.53 -13.81
C THR A 85 -3.55 6.48 -12.75
N SER A 86 -4.37 7.42 -12.28
CA SER A 86 -4.02 8.30 -11.16
C SER A 86 -3.85 7.52 -9.86
N GLY A 87 -4.69 6.51 -9.63
CA GLY A 87 -4.56 5.59 -8.50
C GLY A 87 -3.25 4.79 -8.57
N TRP A 88 -2.87 4.34 -9.76
CA TRP A 88 -1.60 3.65 -9.97
C TRP A 88 -0.41 4.54 -9.61
N ALA A 89 -0.34 5.76 -10.14
CA ALA A 89 0.77 6.68 -9.88
C ALA A 89 0.83 7.12 -8.41
N LEU A 90 -0.33 7.45 -7.82
CA LEU A 90 -0.45 7.79 -6.41
C LEU A 90 0.01 6.64 -5.51
N GLY A 91 -0.48 5.43 -5.79
CA GLY A 91 -0.15 4.23 -5.01
C GLY A 91 1.31 3.82 -5.16
N LEU A 92 1.90 3.95 -6.36
CA LEU A 92 3.31 3.67 -6.59
C LEU A 92 4.21 4.60 -5.76
N ALA A 93 3.90 5.89 -5.73
CA ALA A 93 4.63 6.88 -4.95
C ALA A 93 4.41 6.68 -3.44
N MET A 94 3.17 6.38 -3.02
CA MET A 94 2.81 6.09 -1.64
C MET A 94 3.53 4.84 -1.12
N GLY A 95 3.48 3.75 -1.87
CA GLY A 95 4.15 2.51 -1.52
C GLY A 95 5.67 2.62 -1.57
N GLY A 96 6.21 3.39 -2.51
CA GLY A 96 7.65 3.68 -2.57
C GLY A 96 8.16 4.40 -1.32
N MET A 97 7.46 5.46 -0.90
CA MET A 97 7.83 6.20 0.30
C MET A 97 7.62 5.38 1.58
N MET A 98 6.53 4.63 1.67
CA MET A 98 6.28 3.70 2.78
C MET A 98 7.36 2.64 2.87
N SER A 99 7.76 2.04 1.74
CA SER A 99 8.86 1.07 1.69
C SER A 99 10.18 1.67 2.15
N MET A 100 10.48 2.91 1.75
CA MET A 100 11.68 3.62 2.19
C MET A 100 11.69 3.82 3.71
N VAL A 101 10.57 4.24 4.30
CA VAL A 101 10.43 4.38 5.76
C VAL A 101 10.71 3.05 6.45
N PHE A 102 10.10 1.96 5.99
CA PHE A 102 10.31 0.64 6.58
C PHE A 102 11.73 0.13 6.45
N ILE A 103 12.37 0.32 5.29
CA ILE A 103 13.76 -0.09 5.07
C ILE A 103 14.71 0.68 6.02
N LEU A 104 14.53 2.00 6.14
CA LEU A 104 15.35 2.80 7.04
C LEU A 104 15.21 2.32 8.50
N MET A 105 13.99 1.99 8.92
CA MET A 105 13.72 1.51 10.27
C MET A 105 14.29 0.12 10.53
N ILE A 106 14.19 -0.79 9.56
CA ILE A 106 14.82 -2.12 9.64
C ILE A 106 16.35 -1.97 9.80
N LEU A 107 16.97 -1.11 9.01
CA LEU A 107 18.43 -0.88 9.07
C LEU A 107 18.88 -0.24 10.38
N GLN A 108 18.01 0.52 11.05
CA GLN A 108 18.30 1.13 12.35
C GLN A 108 18.06 0.19 13.53
N SER A 109 17.15 -0.77 13.41
CA SER A 109 16.67 -1.57 14.53
C SER A 109 17.24 -3.00 14.58
N PHE A 110 17.76 -3.50 13.47
CA PHE A 110 18.18 -4.90 13.35
C PHE A 110 19.58 -5.04 12.76
N GLU A 111 20.31 -6.07 13.20
CA GLU A 111 21.55 -6.47 12.56
C GLU A 111 21.29 -7.02 11.15
N ILE A 112 22.18 -6.69 10.22
CA ILE A 112 22.05 -7.12 8.83
C ILE A 112 22.35 -8.62 8.73
N SER A 113 21.31 -9.41 8.48
CA SER A 113 21.39 -10.84 8.20
C SER A 113 20.98 -11.14 6.75
N PRO A 114 21.34 -12.31 6.19
CA PRO A 114 20.89 -12.70 4.85
C PRO A 114 19.36 -12.68 4.69
N SER A 115 18.61 -13.11 5.71
CA SER A 115 17.14 -13.06 5.71
C SER A 115 16.62 -11.63 5.67
N MET A 116 17.27 -10.71 6.38
CA MET A 116 16.92 -9.30 6.38
C MET A 116 17.17 -8.63 5.02
N ILE A 117 18.25 -8.98 4.34
CA ILE A 117 18.53 -8.50 2.98
C ILE A 117 17.41 -8.93 2.02
N ILE A 118 16.95 -10.19 2.10
CA ILE A 118 15.84 -10.67 1.27
C ILE A 118 14.56 -9.93 1.61
N THR A 119 14.26 -9.69 2.89
CA THR A 119 13.10 -8.89 3.32
C THR A 119 13.15 -7.48 2.74
N ILE A 120 14.30 -6.80 2.81
CA ILE A 120 14.50 -5.46 2.23
C ILE A 120 14.26 -5.46 0.71
N LEU A 121 14.79 -6.45 -0.01
CA LEU A 121 14.56 -6.61 -1.44
C LEU A 121 13.06 -6.82 -1.75
N CYS A 122 12.40 -7.67 -0.99
CA CYS A 122 10.96 -7.90 -1.14
C CYS A 122 10.14 -6.62 -0.89
N ILE A 123 10.45 -5.87 0.17
CA ILE A 123 9.81 -4.58 0.46
C ILE A 123 10.01 -3.59 -0.68
N SER A 124 11.24 -3.48 -1.19
CA SER A 124 11.59 -2.54 -2.28
C SER A 124 10.83 -2.79 -3.57
N ILE A 125 10.58 -4.07 -3.91
CA ILE A 125 9.92 -4.46 -5.16
C ILE A 125 8.40 -4.53 -5.00
N PHE A 126 7.94 -5.22 -3.96
CA PHE A 126 6.52 -5.53 -3.80
C PHE A 126 5.74 -4.44 -3.08
N GLY A 127 6.36 -3.68 -2.18
CA GLY A 127 5.72 -2.59 -1.46
C GLY A 127 5.09 -1.55 -2.39
N PRO A 128 5.87 -0.89 -3.27
CA PRO A 128 5.35 0.08 -4.21
C PRO A 128 4.30 -0.52 -5.15
N ARG A 129 4.52 -1.75 -5.61
CA ARG A 129 3.63 -2.43 -6.53
C ARG A 129 2.29 -2.81 -5.90
N CYS A 130 2.29 -3.30 -4.66
CA CYS A 130 1.05 -3.62 -3.93
C CYS A 130 0.18 -2.38 -3.74
N GLU A 131 0.74 -1.28 -3.26
CA GLU A 131 -0.01 -0.04 -3.08
C GLU A 131 -0.49 0.55 -4.41
N ALA A 132 0.31 0.46 -5.48
CA ALA A 132 -0.11 0.86 -6.82
C ALA A 132 -1.32 0.07 -7.31
N LEU A 133 -1.33 -1.26 -7.13
CA LEU A 133 -2.44 -2.13 -7.50
C LEU A 133 -3.69 -1.84 -6.67
N ILE A 134 -3.55 -1.70 -5.34
CA ILE A 134 -4.67 -1.42 -4.43
C ILE A 134 -5.31 -0.07 -4.78
N SER A 135 -4.49 0.97 -4.97
CA SER A 135 -4.98 2.32 -5.28
C SER A 135 -5.57 2.41 -6.70
N SER A 136 -5.00 1.69 -7.68
CA SER A 136 -5.55 1.58 -9.03
C SER A 136 -6.91 0.87 -9.03
N PHE A 137 -7.03 -0.23 -8.29
CA PHE A 137 -8.29 -0.95 -8.11
C PHE A 137 -9.36 -0.08 -7.45
N GLN A 138 -8.95 0.70 -6.44
CA GLN A 138 -9.84 1.68 -5.80
C GLN A 138 -10.34 2.72 -6.81
N GLY A 139 -9.46 3.23 -7.68
CA GLY A 139 -9.81 4.13 -8.79
C GLY A 139 -10.78 3.49 -9.78
N HIS A 140 -10.56 2.24 -10.15
CA HIS A 140 -11.43 1.49 -11.04
C HIS A 140 -12.85 1.31 -10.47
N LEU A 141 -12.98 0.97 -9.19
CA LEU A 141 -14.28 0.87 -8.53
C LEU A 141 -15.01 2.23 -8.45
N MET A 142 -14.24 3.31 -8.31
CA MET A 142 -14.81 4.67 -8.35
C MET A 142 -15.38 5.02 -9.71
N LEU A 143 -14.73 4.60 -10.81
CA LEU A 143 -15.27 4.74 -12.18
C LEU A 143 -16.59 4.01 -12.36
N GLN A 144 -16.75 2.86 -11.70
CA GLN A 144 -18.00 2.08 -11.70
C GLN A 144 -19.07 2.68 -10.76
N GLY A 145 -18.82 3.81 -10.11
CA GLY A 145 -19.74 4.43 -9.17
C GLY A 145 -19.79 3.78 -7.77
N LYS A 146 -18.98 2.73 -7.52
CA LYS A 146 -18.96 1.97 -6.26
C LYS A 146 -18.05 2.62 -5.21
N ARG A 147 -18.39 3.84 -4.77
CA ARG A 147 -17.53 4.68 -3.92
C ARG A 147 -17.17 4.03 -2.58
N TRP A 148 -18.17 3.57 -1.82
CA TRP A 148 -17.94 2.91 -0.53
C TRP A 148 -17.24 1.56 -0.70
N GLY A 149 -17.61 0.79 -1.73
CA GLY A 149 -16.92 -0.45 -2.07
C GLY A 149 -15.44 -0.24 -2.40
N ALA A 150 -15.09 0.90 -3.01
CA ALA A 150 -13.71 1.27 -3.27
C ALA A 150 -12.91 1.47 -1.98
N VAL A 151 -13.46 2.22 -1.01
CA VAL A 151 -12.80 2.45 0.29
C VAL A 151 -12.67 1.16 1.09
N LEU A 152 -13.75 0.39 1.26
CA LEU A 152 -13.74 -0.82 2.07
C LEU A 152 -12.80 -1.90 1.51
N ARG A 153 -12.82 -2.14 0.20
CA ARG A 153 -11.90 -3.10 -0.43
C ARG A 153 -10.46 -2.63 -0.40
N GLY A 154 -10.23 -1.32 -0.60
CA GLY A 154 -8.90 -0.73 -0.44
C GLY A 154 -8.36 -0.91 0.99
N THR A 155 -9.21 -0.70 2.00
CA THR A 155 -8.87 -0.94 3.42
C THR A 155 -8.53 -2.40 3.67
N PHE A 156 -9.36 -3.33 3.20
CA PHE A 156 -9.13 -4.76 3.37
C PHE A 156 -7.78 -5.21 2.81
N TRP A 157 -7.46 -4.83 1.58
CA TRP A 157 -6.19 -5.20 0.94
C TRP A 157 -4.99 -4.55 1.62
N ARG A 158 -5.12 -3.30 2.11
CA ARG A 158 -4.06 -2.67 2.91
C ARG A 158 -3.85 -3.37 4.25
N CYS A 159 -4.92 -3.77 4.93
CA CYS A 159 -4.80 -4.57 6.15
C CYS A 159 -4.04 -5.87 5.88
N ALA A 160 -4.41 -6.61 4.84
CA ALA A 160 -3.73 -7.84 4.44
C ALA A 160 -2.24 -7.59 4.15
N TYR A 161 -1.92 -6.52 3.42
CA TYR A 161 -0.53 -6.15 3.12
C TYR A 161 0.29 -5.81 4.38
N VAL A 162 -0.26 -5.00 5.29
CA VAL A 162 0.44 -4.60 6.54
C VAL A 162 0.65 -5.79 7.46
N VAL A 163 -0.33 -6.70 7.58
CA VAL A 163 -0.18 -7.94 8.36
C VAL A 163 0.92 -8.82 7.79
N MET A 164 0.93 -9.03 6.47
CA MET A 164 1.98 -9.79 5.80
C MET A 164 3.36 -9.14 5.98
N PHE A 165 3.42 -7.82 5.94
CA PHE A 165 4.65 -7.08 6.22
C PHE A 165 5.12 -7.31 7.66
N ALA A 166 4.26 -7.16 8.66
CA ALA A 166 4.60 -7.39 10.07
C ALA A 166 5.11 -8.82 10.29
N PHE A 167 4.48 -9.82 9.71
CA PHE A 167 4.92 -11.21 9.78
C PHE A 167 6.24 -11.48 9.04
N SER A 168 6.53 -10.77 7.95
CA SER A 168 7.76 -10.96 7.18
C SER A 168 9.02 -10.49 7.91
N ILE A 169 8.89 -9.63 8.91
CA ILE A 169 10.00 -9.23 9.77
C ILE A 169 10.50 -10.43 10.58
N VAL A 170 9.59 -11.31 11.00
CA VAL A 170 9.90 -12.50 11.80
C VAL A 170 10.12 -13.72 10.92
N ASN A 171 9.34 -13.86 9.87
CA ASN A 171 9.36 -15.01 8.98
C ASN A 171 9.28 -14.60 7.51
N ILE A 172 10.41 -14.71 6.81
CA ILE A 172 10.51 -14.33 5.40
C ILE A 172 9.51 -15.10 4.52
N SER A 173 9.05 -16.27 4.93
CA SER A 173 8.06 -17.06 4.19
C SER A 173 6.72 -16.33 4.02
N ALA A 174 6.42 -15.32 4.84
CA ALA A 174 5.21 -14.51 4.71
C ALA A 174 5.14 -13.80 3.33
N TRP A 175 6.29 -13.43 2.74
CA TRP A 175 6.34 -12.83 1.40
C TRP A 175 5.93 -13.78 0.29
N VAL A 176 6.02 -15.09 0.50
CA VAL A 176 5.56 -16.11 -0.48
C VAL A 176 4.08 -15.97 -0.79
N PHE A 177 3.27 -15.48 0.16
CA PHE A 177 1.84 -15.24 -0.06
C PHE A 177 1.55 -13.93 -0.81
N ILE A 178 2.36 -12.89 -0.59
CA ILE A 178 2.18 -11.59 -1.28
C ILE A 178 2.55 -11.68 -2.76
N ILE A 179 3.58 -12.44 -3.11
CA ILE A 179 4.02 -12.58 -4.51
C ILE A 179 2.91 -13.15 -5.40
N PRO A 180 2.28 -14.30 -5.09
CA PRO A 180 1.16 -14.82 -5.86
C PRO A 180 -0.04 -13.87 -5.86
N ALA A 181 -0.38 -13.26 -4.73
CA ALA A 181 -1.48 -12.30 -4.64
C ALA A 181 -1.24 -11.11 -5.57
N ALA A 182 -0.04 -10.54 -5.58
CA ALA A 182 0.33 -9.43 -6.47
C ALA A 182 0.28 -9.85 -7.96
N LEU A 183 0.69 -11.08 -8.29
CA LEU A 183 0.65 -11.61 -9.65
C LEU A 183 -0.79 -11.86 -10.13
N ILE A 184 -1.64 -12.45 -9.30
CA ILE A 184 -3.06 -12.68 -9.59
C ILE A 184 -3.76 -11.32 -9.78
N PHE A 185 -3.51 -10.37 -8.91
CA PHE A 185 -4.05 -9.03 -8.99
C PHE A 185 -3.58 -8.30 -10.25
N ASN A 186 -2.32 -8.46 -10.64
CA ASN A 186 -1.78 -7.92 -11.88
C ASN A 186 -2.39 -8.58 -13.13
N GLY A 187 -2.66 -9.89 -13.08
CA GLY A 187 -3.38 -10.61 -14.15
C GLY A 187 -4.81 -10.10 -14.33
N SER A 188 -5.53 -9.85 -13.23
CA SER A 188 -6.85 -9.25 -13.21
C SER A 188 -6.85 -7.80 -13.68
N SER A 189 -5.78 -7.04 -13.44
CA SER A 189 -5.69 -5.62 -13.78
C SER A 189 -5.65 -5.35 -15.29
N LYS A 190 -5.29 -6.34 -16.12
CA LYS A 190 -5.38 -6.24 -17.59
C LYS A 190 -6.79 -5.91 -18.08
N ASN A 191 -7.80 -6.23 -17.29
CA ASN A 191 -9.20 -5.93 -17.59
C ASN A 191 -9.65 -4.55 -17.06
N TRP A 192 -8.79 -3.83 -16.33
CA TRP A 192 -9.11 -2.51 -15.73
C TRP A 192 -8.45 -1.35 -16.48
N ILE A 193 -7.41 -1.63 -17.23
CA ILE A 193 -6.64 -0.71 -18.06
C ILE A 193 -7.04 -0.90 -19.53
#